data_75ee8bf34d396899d780faab948097d6
#
_entry.id   75ee8bf34d396899d780faab948097d6
#
_cell.length_a   1.000
_cell.length_b   1.000
_cell.length_c   1.000
_cell.angle_alpha   90.00
_cell.angle_beta   90.00
_cell.angle_gamma   90.00
#
_symmetry.space_group_name_H-M   'P 1'
#
loop_
_entity.id
_entity.type
_entity.pdbx_description
1 polymer ?
#
loop_
_entity_poly.entity_id
_entity_poly.type
_entity_poly.pdbx_seq_one_letter_code
_entity_poly.pdbx_strand_id
1 'polypeptide(L)'
;ATTSFTVTMNGQELPVVIPMIGLFNVYNVLAAFAVAVVNGISLERAVSRMKRFPGVGGRMQLIQQGQPFQVIIDFAHTPDGLQNVLETLEKVKVNRVITIMGHSGGNRDSSMRPELGEIAFDKSDYVILTADNPRNEPLEKIYAEILAGRKDEQTAYECIDNRESAVKRALEIAQEGDILLFAGKGVEPYQVIGDEYIPYNEVETVIASLEALGFKNHE
;
A
#
# COMPACT_ATOMS: atom_id res chain seq x y z
N ALA A 1 -2.31 5.47 13.60
CA ALA A 1 -1.50 6.64 13.20
C ALA A 1 -2.41 7.72 12.60
N THR A 2 -2.12 9.02 12.86
CA THR A 2 -2.92 10.16 12.41
C THR A 2 -2.00 11.25 11.88
N THR A 3 -2.52 12.07 10.94
CA THR A 3 -1.86 13.31 10.49
C THR A 3 -2.65 14.52 10.97
N SER A 4 -1.96 15.53 11.51
CA SER A 4 -2.55 16.79 11.95
C SER A 4 -1.98 17.95 11.14
N PHE A 5 -2.85 18.84 10.67
CA PHE A 5 -2.47 20.04 9.93
C PHE A 5 -3.51 21.16 10.12
N THR A 6 -3.20 22.37 9.69
CA THR A 6 -4.15 23.50 9.67
C THR A 6 -4.53 23.79 8.22
N VAL A 7 -5.82 23.92 7.95
CA VAL A 7 -6.32 24.42 6.67
C VAL A 7 -6.70 25.89 6.81
N THR A 8 -6.24 26.72 5.87
CA THR A 8 -6.56 28.17 5.82
C THR A 8 -7.36 28.46 4.56
N MET A 9 -8.53 29.07 4.70
CA MET A 9 -9.35 29.49 3.58
C MET A 9 -10.08 30.81 3.92
N ASN A 10 -9.99 31.80 3.06
CA ASN A 10 -10.61 33.12 3.24
C ASN A 10 -10.29 33.78 4.59
N GLY A 11 -9.06 33.59 5.10
CA GLY A 11 -8.61 34.12 6.38
C GLY A 11 -9.05 33.33 7.61
N GLN A 12 -9.81 32.27 7.44
CA GLN A 12 -10.19 31.35 8.51
C GLN A 12 -9.21 30.19 8.60
N GLU A 13 -8.75 29.88 9.81
CA GLU A 13 -7.86 28.76 10.11
C GLU A 13 -8.59 27.69 10.92
N LEU A 14 -8.55 26.44 10.46
CA LEU A 14 -9.18 25.32 11.14
C LEU A 14 -8.17 24.17 11.30
N PRO A 15 -8.03 23.63 12.53
CA PRO A 15 -7.23 22.44 12.76
C PRO A 15 -7.93 21.20 12.22
N VAL A 16 -7.19 20.37 11.49
CA VAL A 16 -7.65 19.13 10.88
C VAL A 16 -6.84 17.98 11.43
N VAL A 17 -7.51 16.89 11.80
CA VAL A 17 -6.90 15.60 12.13
C VAL A 17 -7.52 14.54 11.25
N ILE A 18 -6.69 13.78 10.56
CA ILE A 18 -7.13 12.70 9.68
C ILE A 18 -6.54 11.35 10.15
N PRO A 19 -7.29 10.24 10.07
CA PRO A 19 -6.83 8.91 10.45
C PRO A 19 -6.01 8.24 9.35
N MET A 20 -5.13 8.99 8.70
CA MET A 20 -4.27 8.55 7.60
C MET A 20 -2.91 9.21 7.75
N ILE A 21 -1.85 8.51 7.35
CA ILE A 21 -0.49 9.06 7.32
C ILE A 21 -0.08 9.43 5.90
N GLY A 22 0.93 10.29 5.79
CA GLY A 22 1.51 10.72 4.52
C GLY A 22 0.99 12.08 4.04
N LEU A 23 1.91 12.90 3.55
CA LEU A 23 1.62 14.24 3.04
C LEU A 23 0.65 14.22 1.85
N PHE A 24 0.74 13.18 1.01
CA PHE A 24 -0.19 13.01 -0.12
C PHE A 24 -1.66 12.88 0.34
N ASN A 25 -1.92 12.34 1.53
CA ASN A 25 -3.27 12.29 2.08
C ASN A 25 -3.75 13.66 2.56
N VAL A 26 -2.86 14.57 2.97
CA VAL A 26 -3.21 15.97 3.21
C VAL A 26 -3.71 16.62 1.91
N TYR A 27 -3.00 16.43 0.80
CA TYR A 27 -3.45 16.94 -0.50
C TYR A 27 -4.78 16.35 -0.95
N ASN A 28 -4.99 15.05 -0.76
CA ASN A 28 -6.26 14.39 -1.07
C ASN A 28 -7.43 15.00 -0.27
N VAL A 29 -7.21 15.26 1.01
CA VAL A 29 -8.22 15.89 1.89
C VAL A 29 -8.46 17.34 1.51
N LEU A 30 -7.43 18.12 1.17
CA LEU A 30 -7.58 19.49 0.69
C LEU A 30 -8.40 19.55 -0.60
N ALA A 31 -8.17 18.62 -1.53
CA ALA A 31 -8.98 18.50 -2.74
C ALA A 31 -10.46 18.18 -2.42
N ALA A 32 -10.70 17.26 -1.48
CA ALA A 32 -12.05 16.93 -1.02
C ALA A 32 -12.74 18.13 -0.35
N PHE A 33 -12.02 18.92 0.44
CA PHE A 33 -12.54 20.15 1.04
C PHE A 33 -12.88 21.20 -0.03
N ALA A 34 -12.02 21.36 -1.03
CA ALA A 34 -12.30 22.29 -2.14
C ALA A 34 -13.59 21.91 -2.89
N VAL A 35 -13.77 20.61 -3.20
CA VAL A 35 -15.00 20.11 -3.84
C VAL A 35 -16.21 20.32 -2.92
N ALA A 36 -16.11 20.05 -1.63
CA ALA A 36 -17.20 20.25 -0.67
C ALA A 36 -17.65 21.73 -0.64
N VAL A 37 -16.69 22.65 -0.55
CA VAL A 37 -16.97 24.09 -0.48
C VAL A 37 -17.62 24.62 -1.77
N VAL A 38 -17.13 24.21 -2.94
CA VAL A 38 -17.71 24.59 -4.23
C VAL A 38 -19.16 24.07 -4.36
N ASN A 39 -19.48 22.95 -3.69
CA ASN A 39 -20.85 22.43 -3.64
C ASN A 39 -21.69 22.95 -2.44
N GLY A 40 -21.28 24.04 -1.80
CA GLY A 40 -22.05 24.74 -0.77
C GLY A 40 -21.96 24.13 0.63
N ILE A 41 -21.02 23.22 0.88
CA ILE A 41 -20.75 22.70 2.23
C ILE A 41 -19.71 23.62 2.89
N SER A 42 -19.98 24.14 4.10
CA SER A 42 -19.00 24.98 4.78
C SER A 42 -17.74 24.18 5.14
N LEU A 43 -16.59 24.86 5.19
CA LEU A 43 -15.31 24.23 5.53
C LEU A 43 -15.34 23.61 6.93
N GLU A 44 -15.96 24.26 7.90
CA GLU A 44 -16.10 23.74 9.27
C GLU A 44 -16.86 22.42 9.29
N ARG A 45 -17.94 22.32 8.50
CA ARG A 45 -18.73 21.08 8.40
C ARG A 45 -17.91 19.96 7.75
N ALA A 46 -17.15 20.28 6.68
CA ALA A 46 -16.26 19.33 6.04
C ALA A 46 -15.17 18.83 7.01
N VAL A 47 -14.48 19.73 7.69
CA VAL A 47 -13.45 19.41 8.71
C VAL A 47 -14.04 18.57 9.85
N SER A 48 -15.24 18.93 10.36
CA SER A 48 -15.85 18.17 11.45
C SER A 48 -16.16 16.70 11.09
N ARG A 49 -16.47 16.43 9.81
CA ARG A 49 -16.74 15.08 9.31
C ARG A 49 -15.48 14.23 9.16
N MET A 50 -14.34 14.85 8.90
CA MET A 50 -13.06 14.12 8.77
C MET A 50 -12.66 13.36 10.04
N LYS A 51 -13.06 13.83 11.21
CA LYS A 51 -12.81 13.11 12.49
C LYS A 51 -13.42 11.70 12.53
N ARG A 52 -14.43 11.43 11.72
CA ARG A 52 -15.15 10.14 11.64
C ARG A 52 -14.89 9.41 10.33
N PHE A 53 -13.99 9.93 9.51
CA PHE A 53 -13.67 9.32 8.23
C PHE A 53 -12.83 8.06 8.46
N PRO A 54 -13.26 6.89 8.00
CA PRO A 54 -12.57 5.63 8.28
C PRO A 54 -11.31 5.41 7.41
N GLY A 55 -10.97 6.34 6.55
CA GLY A 55 -9.96 6.16 5.50
C GLY A 55 -10.58 5.65 4.20
N VAL A 56 -9.73 5.34 3.24
CA VAL A 56 -10.11 4.77 1.93
C VAL A 56 -9.53 3.36 1.85
N GLY A 57 -10.36 2.38 1.54
CA GLY A 57 -9.90 1.00 1.34
C GLY A 57 -8.78 0.93 0.30
N GLY A 58 -7.73 0.17 0.59
CA GLY A 58 -6.54 0.04 -0.26
C GLY A 58 -5.71 1.31 -0.44
N ARG A 59 -5.85 2.29 0.45
CA ARG A 59 -5.03 3.51 0.50
C ARG A 59 -4.44 3.68 1.89
N MET A 60 -3.20 3.27 2.09
CA MET A 60 -2.55 3.20 3.41
C MET A 60 -3.46 2.52 4.43
N GLN A 61 -4.19 1.49 4.00
CA GLN A 61 -5.14 0.76 4.84
C GLN A 61 -4.39 -0.12 5.82
N LEU A 62 -4.50 0.21 7.10
CA LEU A 62 -3.90 -0.58 8.18
C LEU A 62 -4.80 -1.78 8.50
N ILE A 63 -4.22 -2.97 8.56
CA ILE A 63 -4.88 -4.21 9.00
C ILE A 63 -4.36 -4.56 10.40
N GLN A 64 -5.29 -4.71 11.34
CA GLN A 64 -4.99 -4.98 12.75
C GLN A 64 -5.75 -6.23 13.21
N GLN A 65 -5.01 -7.26 13.63
CA GLN A 65 -5.52 -8.51 14.21
C GLN A 65 -4.75 -8.88 15.49
N GLY A 66 -4.21 -7.88 16.19
CA GLY A 66 -3.43 -8.09 17.41
C GLY A 66 -1.98 -8.54 17.20
N GLN A 67 -1.50 -8.54 15.95
CA GLN A 67 -0.10 -8.85 15.61
C GLN A 67 0.85 -7.73 16.09
N PRO A 68 2.14 -8.06 16.44
CA PRO A 68 3.11 -7.09 16.95
C PRO A 68 3.85 -6.29 15.84
N PHE A 69 3.40 -6.37 14.60
CA PHE A 69 3.92 -5.67 13.43
C PHE A 69 2.77 -4.98 12.69
N GLN A 70 3.10 -4.03 11.82
CA GLN A 70 2.11 -3.32 11.03
C GLN A 70 1.90 -4.01 9.68
N VAL A 71 0.67 -4.08 9.23
CA VAL A 71 0.30 -4.55 7.89
C VAL A 71 -0.47 -3.46 7.18
N ILE A 72 0.04 -3.02 6.03
CA ILE A 72 -0.50 -1.91 5.25
C ILE A 72 -0.80 -2.39 3.84
N ILE A 73 -2.01 -2.13 3.37
CA ILE A 73 -2.43 -2.40 2.00
C ILE A 73 -2.56 -1.07 1.27
N ASP A 74 -1.88 -0.94 0.13
CA ASP A 74 -1.94 0.26 -0.71
C ASP A 74 -2.02 -0.08 -2.21
N PHE A 75 -2.69 0.77 -2.96
CA PHE A 75 -2.84 0.64 -4.42
C PHE A 75 -1.65 1.23 -5.20
N ALA A 76 -0.56 1.62 -4.54
CA ALA A 76 0.63 2.17 -5.18
C ALA A 76 1.23 1.18 -6.19
N HIS A 77 0.99 1.44 -7.48
CA HIS A 77 1.44 0.63 -8.61
C HIS A 77 2.23 1.44 -9.65
N THR A 78 2.52 2.70 -9.35
CA THR A 78 3.36 3.59 -10.15
C THR A 78 4.61 3.95 -9.34
N PRO A 79 5.74 4.32 -9.99
CA PRO A 79 6.96 4.73 -9.29
C PRO A 79 6.72 5.84 -8.27
N ASP A 80 6.09 6.94 -8.66
CA ASP A 80 5.75 8.05 -7.75
C ASP A 80 4.88 7.60 -6.57
N GLY A 81 3.86 6.77 -6.83
CA GLY A 81 2.98 6.23 -5.79
C GLY A 81 3.76 5.37 -4.79
N LEU A 82 4.58 4.44 -5.27
CA LEU A 82 5.38 3.54 -4.43
C LEU A 82 6.42 4.33 -3.63
N GLN A 83 7.11 5.28 -4.25
CA GLN A 83 8.07 6.14 -3.58
C GLN A 83 7.43 6.92 -2.42
N ASN A 84 6.32 7.60 -2.67
CA ASN A 84 5.62 8.40 -1.65
C ASN A 84 5.16 7.54 -0.46
N VAL A 85 4.67 6.32 -0.72
CA VAL A 85 4.28 5.38 0.34
C VAL A 85 5.50 4.95 1.15
N LEU A 86 6.56 4.45 0.50
CA LEU A 86 7.77 3.98 1.18
C LEU A 86 8.47 5.09 1.96
N GLU A 87 8.59 6.30 1.42
CA GLU A 87 9.13 7.47 2.16
C GLU A 87 8.29 7.85 3.39
N THR A 88 6.99 7.59 3.33
CA THR A 88 6.11 7.80 4.48
C THR A 88 6.36 6.72 5.55
N LEU A 89 6.53 5.46 5.14
CA LEU A 89 6.79 4.35 6.05
C LEU A 89 8.18 4.44 6.69
N GLU A 90 9.18 4.87 5.94
CA GLU A 90 10.54 5.07 6.45
C GLU A 90 10.60 6.03 7.67
N LYS A 91 9.75 7.07 7.66
CA LYS A 91 9.66 8.05 8.76
C LYS A 91 9.07 7.49 10.06
N VAL A 92 8.35 6.39 9.98
CA VAL A 92 7.63 5.76 11.10
C VAL A 92 8.09 4.34 11.40
N LYS A 93 9.04 3.80 10.61
CA LYS A 93 9.54 2.44 10.82
C LYS A 93 10.32 2.33 12.13
N VAL A 94 10.11 1.22 12.82
CA VAL A 94 10.82 0.86 14.05
C VAL A 94 11.88 -0.21 13.75
N ASN A 95 11.54 -1.21 12.94
CA ASN A 95 12.43 -2.30 12.55
C ASN A 95 12.60 -2.31 11.02
N ARG A 96 12.01 -3.23 10.30
CA ARG A 96 12.15 -3.39 8.85
C ARG A 96 10.90 -2.94 8.11
N VAL A 97 11.09 -2.52 6.85
CA VAL A 97 10.01 -2.45 5.85
C VAL A 97 10.16 -3.65 4.92
N ILE A 98 9.11 -4.47 4.85
CA ILE A 98 8.99 -5.63 3.93
C ILE A 98 7.97 -5.25 2.88
N THR A 99 8.38 -5.16 1.61
CA THR A 99 7.48 -4.77 0.51
C THR A 99 7.09 -5.99 -0.31
N ILE A 100 5.80 -6.23 -0.44
CA ILE A 100 5.21 -7.27 -1.27
C ILE A 100 4.57 -6.61 -2.47
N MET A 101 5.09 -6.86 -3.66
CA MET A 101 4.65 -6.19 -4.87
C MET A 101 4.73 -7.08 -6.11
N GLY A 102 3.99 -6.67 -7.12
CA GLY A 102 4.07 -7.18 -8.48
C GLY A 102 3.73 -6.07 -9.46
N HIS A 103 3.66 -6.40 -10.74
CA HIS A 103 3.21 -5.48 -11.76
C HIS A 103 2.31 -6.17 -12.76
N SER A 104 1.34 -5.43 -13.30
CA SER A 104 0.44 -5.94 -14.32
C SER A 104 1.19 -6.26 -15.61
N GLY A 105 0.84 -7.38 -16.24
CA GLY A 105 1.40 -7.86 -17.50
C GLY A 105 0.53 -7.58 -18.71
N GLY A 106 0.88 -8.22 -19.84
CA GLY A 106 0.18 -8.13 -21.10
C GLY A 106 0.38 -6.77 -21.78
N ASN A 107 -0.72 -6.12 -22.19
CA ASN A 107 -0.69 -4.84 -22.90
C ASN A 107 -0.54 -3.62 -21.98
N ARG A 108 -0.07 -3.80 -20.75
CA ARG A 108 0.22 -2.70 -19.82
C ARG A 108 1.62 -2.15 -20.06
N ASP A 109 1.79 -0.88 -19.78
CA ASP A 109 3.10 -0.23 -19.88
C ASP A 109 4.08 -0.88 -18.89
N SER A 110 5.10 -1.52 -19.45
CA SER A 110 6.16 -2.18 -18.67
C SER A 110 7.38 -1.28 -18.44
N SER A 111 7.43 -0.11 -19.07
CA SER A 111 8.60 0.78 -19.02
C SER A 111 8.95 1.25 -17.61
N MET A 112 7.97 1.29 -16.71
CA MET A 112 8.14 1.70 -15.32
C MET A 112 8.66 0.58 -14.39
N ARG A 113 8.74 -0.69 -14.84
CA ARG A 113 9.15 -1.82 -13.98
C ARG A 113 10.54 -1.67 -13.39
N PRO A 114 11.58 -1.23 -14.15
CA PRO A 114 12.90 -1.01 -13.56
C PRO A 114 12.88 0.09 -12.49
N GLU A 115 12.14 1.17 -12.71
CA GLU A 115 12.04 2.26 -11.73
C GLU A 115 11.29 1.81 -10.46
N LEU A 116 10.22 1.02 -10.60
CA LEU A 116 9.54 0.38 -9.47
C LEU A 116 10.49 -0.52 -8.66
N GLY A 117 11.32 -1.30 -9.36
CA GLY A 117 12.36 -2.13 -8.75
C GLY A 117 13.38 -1.28 -8.00
N GLU A 118 13.94 -0.25 -8.63
CA GLU A 118 14.88 0.67 -7.99
C GLU A 118 14.32 1.22 -6.67
N ILE A 119 13.10 1.75 -6.68
CA ILE A 119 12.45 2.33 -5.51
C ILE A 119 12.21 1.27 -4.43
N ALA A 120 11.70 0.10 -4.80
CA ALA A 120 11.41 -0.96 -3.84
C ALA A 120 12.68 -1.45 -3.14
N PHE A 121 13.77 -1.68 -3.88
CA PHE A 121 15.02 -2.18 -3.33
C PHE A 121 15.82 -1.11 -2.56
N ASP A 122 15.72 0.16 -2.94
CA ASP A 122 16.35 1.28 -2.22
C ASP A 122 15.69 1.55 -0.85
N LYS A 123 14.37 1.40 -0.78
CA LYS A 123 13.57 1.86 0.37
C LYS A 123 12.98 0.75 1.23
N SER A 124 13.24 -0.51 0.92
CA SER A 124 12.80 -1.65 1.71
C SER A 124 13.98 -2.46 2.24
N ASP A 125 13.78 -3.10 3.38
CA ASP A 125 14.77 -4.00 3.97
C ASP A 125 14.63 -5.43 3.41
N TYR A 126 13.45 -5.74 2.83
CA TYR A 126 13.16 -7.02 2.18
C TYR A 126 12.07 -6.84 1.12
N VAL A 127 12.19 -7.54 -0.02
CA VAL A 127 11.20 -7.45 -1.11
C VAL A 127 10.68 -8.84 -1.47
N ILE A 128 9.36 -8.98 -1.60
CA ILE A 128 8.73 -10.17 -2.17
C ILE A 128 8.07 -9.76 -3.48
N LEU A 129 8.58 -10.30 -4.59
CA LEU A 129 7.97 -10.15 -5.90
C LEU A 129 6.94 -11.25 -6.11
N THR A 130 5.73 -10.88 -6.54
CA THR A 130 4.63 -11.82 -6.73
C THR A 130 3.71 -11.39 -7.88
N ALA A 131 2.78 -12.27 -8.27
CA ALA A 131 1.79 -11.93 -9.29
C ALA A 131 0.87 -10.80 -8.82
N ASP A 132 0.67 -9.81 -9.67
CA ASP A 132 -0.45 -8.87 -9.59
C ASP A 132 -1.56 -9.30 -10.57
N ASN A 133 -1.54 -8.82 -11.79
CA ASN A 133 -2.38 -9.22 -12.91
C ASN A 133 -1.48 -9.60 -14.10
N PRO A 134 -0.80 -10.75 -14.09
CA PRO A 134 0.21 -11.08 -15.11
C PRO A 134 -0.40 -11.25 -16.51
N ARG A 135 -1.70 -11.56 -16.62
CA ARG A 135 -2.35 -11.90 -17.88
C ARG A 135 -1.60 -13.03 -18.60
N ASN A 136 -1.28 -12.85 -19.87
CA ASN A 136 -0.55 -13.83 -20.68
C ASN A 136 0.98 -13.59 -20.67
N GLU A 137 1.50 -12.72 -19.79
CA GLU A 137 2.93 -12.46 -19.69
C GLU A 137 3.56 -13.37 -18.64
N PRO A 138 4.69 -14.04 -18.96
CA PRO A 138 5.39 -14.88 -17.97
C PRO A 138 5.87 -14.06 -16.77
N LEU A 139 5.66 -14.59 -15.55
CA LEU A 139 6.07 -13.91 -14.31
C LEU A 139 7.58 -13.70 -14.26
N GLU A 140 8.36 -14.64 -14.76
CA GLU A 140 9.83 -14.56 -14.81
C GLU A 140 10.28 -13.32 -15.59
N LYS A 141 9.56 -12.96 -16.68
CA LYS A 141 9.87 -11.75 -17.45
C LYS A 141 9.53 -10.49 -16.64
N ILE A 142 8.37 -10.47 -15.97
CA ILE A 142 7.95 -9.33 -15.12
C ILE A 142 8.97 -9.13 -14.01
N TYR A 143 9.38 -10.20 -13.33
CA TYR A 143 10.39 -10.14 -12.27
C TYR A 143 11.74 -9.68 -12.78
N ALA A 144 12.20 -10.20 -13.91
CA ALA A 144 13.48 -9.80 -14.50
C ALA A 144 13.52 -8.30 -14.82
N GLU A 145 12.41 -7.74 -15.35
CA GLU A 145 12.32 -6.31 -15.65
C GLU A 145 12.28 -5.44 -14.37
N ILE A 146 11.62 -5.91 -13.29
CA ILE A 146 11.65 -5.22 -11.97
C ILE A 146 13.06 -5.31 -11.38
N LEU A 147 13.68 -6.50 -11.40
CA LEU A 147 15.03 -6.74 -10.88
C LEU A 147 16.11 -5.96 -11.64
N ALA A 148 15.87 -5.60 -12.90
CA ALA A 148 16.79 -4.75 -13.67
C ALA A 148 17.00 -3.36 -13.06
N GLY A 149 16.04 -2.90 -12.23
CA GLY A 149 16.17 -1.64 -11.48
C GLY A 149 16.93 -1.76 -10.16
N ARG A 150 17.23 -2.97 -9.70
CA ARG A 150 17.96 -3.22 -8.45
C ARG A 150 19.42 -2.80 -8.61
N LYS A 151 19.80 -1.71 -7.96
CA LYS A 151 21.17 -1.15 -8.01
C LYS A 151 22.11 -1.72 -6.94
N ASP A 152 21.52 -2.25 -5.88
CA ASP A 152 22.22 -2.75 -4.69
C ASP A 152 21.88 -4.24 -4.49
N GLU A 153 22.90 -5.05 -4.22
CA GLU A 153 22.73 -6.49 -3.95
C GLU A 153 22.46 -6.79 -2.46
N GLN A 154 22.45 -5.78 -1.58
CA GLN A 154 22.33 -6.00 -0.13
C GLN A 154 20.90 -6.33 0.28
N THR A 155 19.88 -5.69 -0.35
CA THR A 155 18.48 -5.95 -0.04
C THR A 155 18.07 -7.36 -0.49
N ALA A 156 17.74 -8.21 0.47
CA ALA A 156 17.29 -9.58 0.19
C ALA A 156 15.89 -9.59 -0.45
N TYR A 157 15.63 -10.62 -1.28
CA TYR A 157 14.32 -10.78 -1.89
C TYR A 157 13.96 -12.23 -2.16
N GLU A 158 12.67 -12.48 -2.36
CA GLU A 158 12.11 -13.73 -2.87
C GLU A 158 11.16 -13.44 -4.05
N CYS A 159 11.07 -14.39 -4.99
CA CYS A 159 10.03 -14.41 -6.03
C CYS A 159 9.05 -15.54 -5.71
N ILE A 160 7.78 -15.22 -5.52
CA ILE A 160 6.74 -16.18 -5.15
C ILE A 160 5.55 -15.96 -6.08
N ASP A 161 5.34 -16.85 -7.03
CA ASP A 161 4.37 -16.67 -8.12
C ASP A 161 2.93 -16.57 -7.63
N ASN A 162 2.54 -17.41 -6.66
CA ASN A 162 1.20 -17.37 -6.08
C ASN A 162 1.11 -16.27 -5.01
N ARG A 163 0.21 -15.29 -5.24
CA ARG A 163 0.07 -14.13 -4.34
C ARG A 163 -0.39 -14.50 -2.95
N GLU A 164 -1.28 -15.48 -2.78
CA GLU A 164 -1.67 -15.95 -1.44
C GLU A 164 -0.49 -16.55 -0.67
N SER A 165 0.37 -17.28 -1.37
CA SER A 165 1.60 -17.83 -0.79
C SER A 165 2.58 -16.73 -0.42
N ALA A 166 2.69 -15.66 -1.23
CA ALA A 166 3.50 -14.50 -0.92
C ALA A 166 2.99 -13.75 0.32
N VAL A 167 1.66 -13.60 0.46
CA VAL A 167 1.04 -13.04 1.67
C VAL A 167 1.40 -13.87 2.90
N LYS A 168 1.21 -15.19 2.86
CA LYS A 168 1.56 -16.08 3.97
C LYS A 168 3.03 -15.97 4.32
N ARG A 169 3.91 -16.03 3.33
CA ARG A 169 5.36 -15.92 3.52
C ARG A 169 5.76 -14.61 4.17
N ALA A 170 5.20 -13.49 3.72
CA ALA A 170 5.46 -12.18 4.31
C ALA A 170 5.09 -12.13 5.80
N LEU A 171 3.93 -12.66 6.16
CA LEU A 171 3.46 -12.70 7.54
C LEU A 171 4.27 -13.66 8.42
N GLU A 172 4.77 -14.79 7.87
CA GLU A 172 5.62 -15.75 8.58
C GLU A 172 7.00 -15.19 8.94
N ILE A 173 7.58 -14.34 8.08
CA ILE A 173 8.92 -13.76 8.32
C ILE A 173 8.87 -12.45 9.10
N ALA A 174 7.67 -11.92 9.33
CA ALA A 174 7.46 -10.68 10.06
C ALA A 174 7.90 -10.80 11.52
N GLN A 175 8.53 -9.76 12.01
CA GLN A 175 8.99 -9.63 13.40
C GLN A 175 8.34 -8.42 14.05
N GLU A 176 8.42 -8.36 15.38
CA GLU A 176 7.93 -7.21 16.14
C GLU A 176 8.55 -5.90 15.63
N GLY A 177 7.70 -4.90 15.39
CA GLY A 177 8.11 -3.59 14.89
C GLY A 177 8.31 -3.49 13.38
N ASP A 178 8.17 -4.59 12.62
CA ASP A 178 8.19 -4.56 11.15
C ASP A 178 6.97 -3.86 10.58
N ILE A 179 7.11 -3.35 9.36
CA ILE A 179 6.02 -2.85 8.53
C ILE A 179 5.98 -3.70 7.25
N LEU A 180 4.87 -4.39 7.01
CA LEU A 180 4.60 -5.10 5.78
C LEU A 180 3.75 -4.22 4.87
N LEU A 181 4.27 -3.89 3.69
CA LEU A 181 3.55 -3.14 2.66
C LEU A 181 3.13 -4.07 1.52
N PHE A 182 1.83 -4.29 1.39
CA PHE A 182 1.23 -4.95 0.23
C PHE A 182 0.88 -3.88 -0.81
N ALA A 183 1.76 -3.69 -1.79
CA ALA A 183 1.66 -2.65 -2.80
C ALA A 183 1.08 -3.16 -4.13
N GLY A 184 0.32 -2.28 -4.78
CA GLY A 184 -0.19 -2.44 -6.14
C GLY A 184 -1.62 -2.95 -6.22
N LYS A 185 -1.99 -3.97 -5.47
CA LYS A 185 -3.30 -4.63 -5.54
C LYS A 185 -4.43 -3.81 -4.92
N GLY A 186 -4.16 -3.18 -3.78
CA GLY A 186 -5.18 -2.43 -3.06
C GLY A 186 -6.43 -3.27 -2.75
N VAL A 187 -7.58 -2.83 -3.23
CA VAL A 187 -8.89 -3.50 -3.06
C VAL A 187 -9.45 -4.04 -4.38
N GLU A 188 -8.62 -4.31 -5.38
CA GLU A 188 -9.10 -4.99 -6.59
C GLU A 188 -9.65 -6.37 -6.23
N PRO A 189 -10.90 -6.71 -6.65
CA PRO A 189 -11.58 -7.93 -6.22
C PRO A 189 -11.21 -9.16 -7.06
N TYR A 190 -10.12 -9.11 -7.83
CA TYR A 190 -9.68 -10.19 -8.72
C TYR A 190 -8.19 -10.11 -9.04
N GLN A 191 -7.65 -11.22 -9.53
CA GLN A 191 -6.44 -11.29 -10.35
C GLN A 191 -6.80 -11.66 -11.80
N VAL A 192 -6.05 -11.13 -12.75
CA VAL A 192 -6.18 -11.52 -14.18
C VAL A 192 -5.01 -12.44 -14.55
N ILE A 193 -5.31 -13.72 -14.77
CA ILE A 193 -4.34 -14.75 -15.18
C ILE A 193 -4.79 -15.30 -16.53
N GLY A 194 -3.97 -15.18 -17.56
CA GLY A 194 -4.44 -15.37 -18.92
C GLY A 194 -5.53 -14.34 -19.24
N ASP A 195 -6.66 -14.83 -19.72
CA ASP A 195 -7.87 -14.06 -20.02
C ASP A 195 -8.93 -14.19 -18.91
N GLU A 196 -8.61 -14.89 -17.82
CA GLU A 196 -9.56 -15.19 -16.74
C GLU A 196 -9.44 -14.18 -15.59
N TYR A 197 -10.60 -13.75 -15.07
CA TYR A 197 -10.73 -12.94 -13.88
C TYR A 197 -10.98 -13.86 -12.68
N ILE A 198 -9.94 -14.12 -11.91
CA ILE A 198 -9.98 -15.00 -10.74
C ILE A 198 -10.33 -14.15 -9.51
N PRO A 199 -11.41 -14.44 -8.78
CA PRO A 199 -11.74 -13.70 -7.56
C PRO A 199 -10.56 -13.71 -6.58
N TYR A 200 -10.22 -12.55 -6.07
CA TYR A 200 -9.14 -12.36 -5.10
C TYR A 200 -9.42 -11.11 -4.26
N ASN A 201 -9.13 -11.17 -2.99
CA ASN A 201 -9.27 -10.03 -2.08
C ASN A 201 -8.06 -9.98 -1.15
N GLU A 202 -7.20 -8.97 -1.32
CA GLU A 202 -5.98 -8.80 -0.53
C GLU A 202 -6.27 -8.68 0.97
N VAL A 203 -7.29 -7.90 1.33
CA VAL A 203 -7.65 -7.67 2.74
C VAL A 203 -8.10 -8.96 3.40
N GLU A 204 -9.00 -9.71 2.76
CA GLU A 204 -9.50 -11.00 3.29
C GLU A 204 -8.38 -12.05 3.37
N THR A 205 -7.52 -12.11 2.36
CA THR A 205 -6.37 -13.02 2.32
C THR A 205 -5.40 -12.74 3.47
N VAL A 206 -5.09 -11.46 3.71
CA VAL A 206 -4.22 -11.03 4.82
C VAL A 206 -4.86 -11.36 6.16
N ILE A 207 -6.14 -11.03 6.37
CA ILE A 207 -6.85 -11.30 7.63
C ILE A 207 -6.90 -12.82 7.89
N ALA A 208 -7.31 -13.62 6.93
CA ALA A 208 -7.36 -15.08 7.06
C ALA A 208 -5.97 -15.68 7.38
N SER A 209 -4.91 -15.14 6.77
CA SER A 209 -3.55 -15.59 7.03
C SER A 209 -3.06 -15.21 8.43
N LEU A 210 -3.40 -14.00 8.92
CA LEU A 210 -3.11 -13.59 10.30
C LEU A 210 -3.85 -14.48 11.31
N GLU A 211 -5.12 -14.78 11.06
CA GLU A 211 -5.91 -15.68 11.91
C GLU A 211 -5.34 -17.10 11.95
N ALA A 212 -4.84 -17.60 10.82
CA ALA A 212 -4.17 -18.90 10.75
C ALA A 212 -2.87 -18.93 11.58
N LEU A 213 -2.18 -17.80 11.73
CA LEU A 213 -1.02 -17.62 12.59
C LEU A 213 -1.39 -17.38 14.07
N GLY A 214 -2.69 -17.34 14.40
CA GLY A 214 -3.18 -17.20 15.77
C GLY A 214 -3.46 -15.76 16.20
N PHE A 215 -3.30 -14.77 15.32
CA PHE A 215 -3.66 -13.38 15.60
C PHE A 215 -5.17 -13.17 15.38
N LYS A 216 -5.85 -12.65 16.40
CA LYS A 216 -7.28 -12.34 16.34
C LYS A 216 -7.54 -11.04 17.07
N ASN A 217 -8.34 -10.15 16.47
CA ASN A 217 -8.89 -9.01 17.21
C ASN A 217 -9.77 -9.56 18.34
N HIS A 218 -9.38 -9.29 19.57
CA HIS A 218 -10.26 -9.43 20.73
C HIS A 218 -11.02 -8.10 20.82
N GLU A 219 -12.26 -8.09 20.37
CA GLU A 219 -13.21 -7.00 20.65
C GLU A 219 -13.37 -6.74 22.16
#